data_f511f76e81128e126626dcee873a61c2
#
_entry.id   f511f76e81128e126626dcee873a61c2
#
_cell.length_a   1.000
_cell.length_b   1.000
_cell.length_c   1.000
_cell.angle_alpha   90.00
_cell.angle_beta   90.00
_cell.angle_gamma   90.00
#
_symmetry.space_group_name_H-M   'P 1'
#
loop_
_entity.id
_entity.type
_entity.pdbx_description
1 polymer ?
#
loop_
_entity_poly.entity_id
_entity_poly.type
_entity_poly.pdbx_seq_one_letter_code
_entity_poly.pdbx_strand_id
1 'polypeptide(L)'
;MFKNMTPPASLLNLDRQLCFALYSASLAMTKAYKPLLSALGITYPQYLVMLALWQQSPLGVGQLGERLSLDSGTLTPLAKRLEAMGLIARNRSEQDERNVEISLTAAGKRLRARAEPLPLCILQLTGCQLPQLESLTRELNVLRNSLVANAQAMPNAATVSFTSTPTADPIQGN
;
A
#
# COMPACT_ATOMS: atom_id res chain seq x y z
N MET A 1 24.31 -12.64 4.39
CA MET A 1 25.74 -12.54 4.09
C MET A 1 26.12 -11.08 3.83
N PHE A 2 25.98 -10.20 4.85
CA PHE A 2 26.29 -8.75 4.78
C PHE A 2 27.28 -8.35 5.88
N LYS A 3 28.24 -9.26 6.22
CA LYS A 3 29.33 -8.94 7.16
C LYS A 3 30.30 -7.98 6.46
N ASN A 4 30.49 -6.78 7.04
CA ASN A 4 31.52 -5.77 6.71
C ASN A 4 31.28 -4.87 5.49
N MET A 5 30.07 -4.42 5.22
CA MET A 5 29.89 -3.22 4.41
C MET A 5 29.66 -2.03 5.33
N THR A 6 30.67 -1.17 5.50
CA THR A 6 30.43 0.19 6.01
C THR A 6 29.61 0.92 4.94
N PRO A 7 28.36 1.29 5.20
CA PRO A 7 27.56 1.97 4.19
C PRO A 7 28.25 3.31 3.86
N PRO A 8 28.46 3.62 2.59
CA PRO A 8 28.99 4.94 2.23
C PRO A 8 28.07 6.01 2.79
N ALA A 9 28.62 7.11 3.33
CA ALA A 9 27.85 8.25 3.89
C ALA A 9 26.75 8.76 2.94
N SER A 10 26.92 8.53 1.65
CA SER A 10 25.91 8.80 0.60
C SER A 10 24.60 8.01 0.74
N LEU A 11 24.57 6.91 1.50
CA LEU A 11 23.32 6.14 1.73
C LEU A 11 22.38 6.80 2.73
N LEU A 12 22.83 7.78 3.51
CA LEU A 12 21.99 8.58 4.40
C LEU A 12 21.42 9.83 3.70
N ASN A 13 21.71 10.02 2.40
CA ASN A 13 21.11 11.09 1.62
C ASN A 13 19.67 10.76 1.29
N LEU A 14 18.73 11.63 1.69
CA LEU A 14 17.28 11.45 1.50
C LEU A 14 16.92 11.20 0.04
N ASP A 15 17.49 11.97 -0.89
CA ASP A 15 17.19 11.89 -2.32
C ASP A 15 17.64 10.56 -2.97
N ARG A 16 18.48 9.80 -2.28
CA ARG A 16 18.97 8.47 -2.72
C ARG A 16 18.26 7.32 -2.01
N GLN A 17 17.32 7.62 -1.11
CA GLN A 17 16.58 6.59 -0.38
C GLN A 17 15.40 6.07 -1.19
N LEU A 18 15.42 4.76 -1.49
CA LEU A 18 14.29 4.08 -2.12
C LEU A 18 12.99 4.24 -1.31
N CYS A 19 13.09 4.11 0.03
CA CYS A 19 11.93 4.27 0.91
C CYS A 19 11.32 5.66 0.81
N PHE A 20 12.13 6.72 0.67
CA PHE A 20 11.64 8.09 0.47
C PHE A 20 11.00 8.25 -0.92
N ALA A 21 11.59 7.70 -1.96
CA ALA A 21 11.01 7.72 -3.31
C ALA A 21 9.64 7.06 -3.35
N LEU A 22 9.49 5.87 -2.73
CA LEU A 22 8.20 5.18 -2.62
C LEU A 22 7.18 5.97 -1.80
N TYR A 23 7.59 6.52 -0.65
CA TYR A 23 6.74 7.31 0.22
C TYR A 23 6.23 8.58 -0.49
N SER A 24 7.13 9.36 -1.08
CA SER A 24 6.78 10.61 -1.76
C SER A 24 5.92 10.37 -3.01
N ALA A 25 6.21 9.31 -3.78
CA ALA A 25 5.40 8.90 -4.92
C ALA A 25 4.00 8.47 -4.49
N SER A 26 3.87 7.72 -3.38
CA SER A 26 2.57 7.33 -2.83
C SER A 26 1.74 8.53 -2.38
N LEU A 27 2.36 9.52 -1.73
CA LEU A 27 1.68 10.77 -1.36
C LEU A 27 1.22 11.56 -2.60
N ALA A 28 2.09 11.70 -3.60
CA ALA A 28 1.76 12.39 -4.85
C ALA A 28 0.60 11.70 -5.58
N MET A 29 0.63 10.37 -5.66
CA MET A 29 -0.45 9.58 -6.25
C MET A 29 -1.77 9.78 -5.51
N THR A 30 -1.77 9.69 -4.18
CA THR A 30 -2.98 9.94 -3.36
C THR A 30 -3.52 11.35 -3.57
N LYS A 31 -2.64 12.36 -3.67
CA LYS A 31 -3.02 13.74 -3.97
C LYS A 31 -3.63 13.89 -5.36
N ALA A 32 -3.09 13.20 -6.37
CA ALA A 32 -3.60 13.22 -7.74
C ALA A 32 -5.00 12.58 -7.82
N TYR A 33 -5.24 11.49 -7.10
CA TYR A 33 -6.57 10.86 -7.04
C TYR A 33 -7.62 11.68 -6.30
N LYS A 34 -7.23 12.54 -5.35
CA LYS A 34 -8.15 13.24 -4.45
C LYS A 34 -9.29 13.98 -5.19
N PRO A 35 -9.04 14.87 -6.18
CA PRO A 35 -10.11 15.56 -6.89
C PRO A 35 -11.02 14.61 -7.66
N LEU A 36 -10.46 13.57 -8.28
CA LEU A 36 -11.21 12.58 -9.06
C LEU A 36 -12.15 11.76 -8.17
N LEU A 37 -11.65 11.28 -7.03
CA LEU A 37 -12.42 10.47 -6.08
C LEU A 37 -13.43 11.29 -5.29
N SER A 38 -13.18 12.58 -5.07
CA SER A 38 -14.17 13.49 -4.47
C SER A 38 -15.47 13.55 -5.25
N ALA A 39 -15.40 13.50 -6.59
CA ALA A 39 -16.59 13.42 -7.46
C ALA A 39 -17.38 12.11 -7.28
N LEU A 40 -16.73 11.05 -6.80
CA LEU A 40 -17.36 9.76 -6.46
C LEU A 40 -17.79 9.68 -4.99
N GLY A 41 -17.41 10.65 -4.17
CA GLY A 41 -17.68 10.69 -2.73
C GLY A 41 -16.85 9.69 -1.90
N ILE A 42 -15.73 9.16 -2.42
CA ILE A 42 -14.89 8.16 -1.75
C ILE A 42 -13.44 8.63 -1.62
N THR A 43 -12.74 8.09 -0.63
CA THR A 43 -11.29 8.30 -0.43
C THR A 43 -10.47 7.28 -1.22
N TYR A 44 -9.15 7.52 -1.37
CA TYR A 44 -8.28 6.59 -2.09
C TYR A 44 -8.23 5.19 -1.45
N PRO A 45 -8.09 5.01 -0.11
CA PRO A 45 -8.21 3.69 0.49
C PRO A 45 -9.56 3.00 0.26
N GLN A 46 -10.65 3.75 0.27
CA GLN A 46 -11.98 3.20 -0.06
C GLN A 46 -12.07 2.79 -1.54
N TYR A 47 -11.47 3.54 -2.44
CA TYR A 47 -11.38 3.19 -3.85
C TYR A 47 -10.63 1.87 -4.07
N LEU A 48 -9.53 1.62 -3.34
CA LEU A 48 -8.81 0.34 -3.39
C LEU A 48 -9.68 -0.84 -2.95
N VAL A 49 -10.49 -0.67 -1.90
CA VAL A 49 -11.48 -1.67 -1.48
C VAL A 49 -12.49 -1.93 -2.58
N MET A 50 -13.04 -0.86 -3.19
CA MET A 50 -14.00 -0.99 -4.29
C MET A 50 -13.38 -1.67 -5.52
N LEU A 51 -12.13 -1.36 -5.88
CA LEU A 51 -11.41 -2.02 -6.98
C LEU A 51 -11.30 -3.53 -6.75
N ALA A 52 -10.95 -3.95 -5.53
CA ALA A 52 -10.88 -5.37 -5.19
C ALA A 52 -12.25 -6.05 -5.31
N LEU A 53 -13.30 -5.41 -4.82
CA LEU A 53 -14.67 -5.94 -4.87
C LEU A 53 -15.28 -5.89 -6.27
N TRP A 54 -14.91 -4.96 -7.14
CA TRP A 54 -15.34 -4.95 -8.55
C TRP A 54 -14.70 -6.06 -9.37
N GLN A 55 -13.57 -6.58 -8.94
CA GLN A 55 -12.92 -7.74 -9.58
C GLN A 55 -13.51 -9.05 -9.08
N GLN A 56 -13.79 -9.14 -7.77
CA GLN A 56 -14.35 -10.31 -7.12
C GLN A 56 -15.22 -9.91 -5.95
N SER A 57 -16.48 -10.33 -5.94
CA SER A 57 -17.44 -10.09 -4.86
C SER A 57 -18.41 -11.29 -4.79
N PRO A 58 -18.65 -11.85 -3.62
CA PRO A 58 -18.16 -11.43 -2.31
C PRO A 58 -16.70 -11.79 -2.04
N LEU A 59 -16.09 -11.14 -1.03
CA LEU A 59 -14.78 -11.47 -0.47
C LEU A 59 -14.86 -11.50 1.05
N GLY A 60 -14.21 -12.48 1.67
CA GLY A 60 -13.99 -12.49 3.11
C GLY A 60 -13.09 -11.33 3.57
N VAL A 61 -13.30 -10.83 4.79
CA VAL A 61 -12.50 -9.72 5.35
C VAL A 61 -11.00 -10.03 5.33
N GLY A 62 -10.61 -11.28 5.67
CA GLY A 62 -9.21 -11.72 5.64
C GLY A 62 -8.63 -11.66 4.21
N GLN A 63 -9.34 -12.24 3.24
CA GLN A 63 -8.95 -12.22 1.81
C GLN A 63 -8.79 -10.79 1.27
N LEU A 64 -9.69 -9.89 1.66
CA LEU A 64 -9.64 -8.49 1.26
C LEU A 64 -8.44 -7.78 1.90
N GLY A 65 -8.14 -8.06 3.19
CA GLY A 65 -6.97 -7.54 3.88
C GLY A 65 -5.66 -7.98 3.22
N GLU A 66 -5.51 -9.27 2.95
CA GLU A 66 -4.34 -9.81 2.24
C GLU A 66 -4.15 -9.16 0.86
N ARG A 67 -5.23 -9.06 0.10
CA ARG A 67 -5.21 -8.48 -1.25
C ARG A 67 -4.78 -7.01 -1.26
N LEU A 68 -5.18 -6.25 -0.24
CA LEU A 68 -4.87 -4.84 -0.09
C LEU A 68 -3.61 -4.59 0.75
N SER A 69 -3.00 -5.64 1.30
CA SER A 69 -1.89 -5.54 2.27
C SER A 69 -2.26 -4.67 3.48
N LEU A 70 -3.50 -4.82 3.96
CA LEU A 70 -4.06 -4.11 5.11
C LEU A 70 -4.35 -5.07 6.26
N ASP A 71 -4.04 -4.65 7.47
CA ASP A 71 -4.47 -5.33 8.68
C ASP A 71 -5.97 -5.11 8.95
N SER A 72 -6.55 -5.95 9.81
CA SER A 72 -7.98 -5.89 10.15
C SER A 72 -8.37 -4.59 10.87
N GLY A 73 -7.45 -3.98 11.62
CA GLY A 73 -7.66 -2.70 12.32
C GLY A 73 -7.84 -1.56 11.34
N THR A 74 -7.11 -1.58 10.22
CA THR A 74 -7.20 -0.59 9.14
C THR A 74 -8.39 -0.86 8.22
N LEU A 75 -8.62 -2.12 7.84
CA LEU A 75 -9.68 -2.49 6.90
C LEU A 75 -11.08 -2.32 7.48
N THR A 76 -11.30 -2.69 8.75
CA THR A 76 -12.63 -2.65 9.38
C THR A 76 -13.26 -1.25 9.38
N PRO A 77 -12.59 -0.16 9.75
CA PRO A 77 -13.14 1.18 9.65
C PRO A 77 -13.47 1.61 8.21
N LEU A 78 -12.66 1.20 7.23
CA LEU A 78 -12.91 1.49 5.81
C LEU A 78 -14.18 0.80 5.34
N ALA A 79 -14.34 -0.49 5.66
CA ALA A 79 -15.53 -1.26 5.31
C ALA A 79 -16.79 -0.70 5.98
N LYS A 80 -16.74 -0.35 7.27
CA LYS A 80 -17.86 0.29 7.97
C LYS A 80 -18.32 1.60 7.30
N ARG A 81 -17.38 2.43 6.85
CA ARG A 81 -17.71 3.67 6.15
C ARG A 81 -18.35 3.42 4.79
N LEU A 82 -17.83 2.46 4.01
CA LEU A 82 -18.42 2.08 2.72
C LEU A 82 -19.81 1.46 2.88
N GLU A 83 -20.05 0.69 3.94
CA GLU A 83 -21.35 0.14 4.31
C GLU A 83 -22.32 1.26 4.68
N ALA A 84 -21.91 2.21 5.52
CA ALA A 84 -22.71 3.38 5.87
C ALA A 84 -23.09 4.25 4.64
N MET A 85 -22.25 4.25 3.61
CA MET A 85 -22.52 4.89 2.32
C MET A 85 -23.42 4.04 1.40
N GLY A 86 -23.80 2.85 1.81
CA GLY A 86 -24.64 1.93 1.05
C GLY A 86 -23.95 1.32 -0.18
N LEU A 87 -22.61 1.34 -0.25
CA LEU A 87 -21.84 0.84 -1.40
C LEU A 87 -21.53 -0.64 -1.27
N ILE A 88 -21.39 -1.14 -0.05
CA ILE A 88 -21.16 -2.55 0.26
C ILE A 88 -22.13 -3.03 1.33
N ALA A 89 -22.28 -4.33 1.45
CA ALA A 89 -22.95 -5.02 2.55
C ALA A 89 -21.96 -5.96 3.24
N ARG A 90 -22.10 -6.11 4.56
CA ARG A 90 -21.31 -7.01 5.39
C ARG A 90 -22.25 -8.07 5.96
N ASN A 91 -22.09 -9.29 5.52
CA ASN A 91 -22.91 -10.42 5.98
C ASN A 91 -22.02 -11.45 6.65
N ARG A 92 -22.56 -12.22 7.57
CA ARG A 92 -21.88 -13.42 8.04
C ARG A 92 -21.89 -14.44 6.89
N SER A 93 -20.78 -15.14 6.72
CA SER A 93 -20.71 -16.21 5.71
C SER A 93 -21.70 -17.31 6.06
N GLU A 94 -22.43 -17.78 5.05
CA GLU A 94 -23.32 -18.94 5.21
C GLU A 94 -22.54 -20.23 5.45
N GLN A 95 -21.25 -20.27 5.07
CA GLN A 95 -20.39 -21.45 5.20
C GLN A 95 -19.64 -21.48 6.54
N ASP A 96 -19.36 -20.32 7.14
CA ASP A 96 -18.69 -20.20 8.43
C ASP A 96 -19.12 -18.88 9.12
N GLU A 97 -19.98 -19.00 10.13
CA GLU A 97 -20.51 -17.85 10.88
C GLU A 97 -19.45 -16.95 11.54
N ARG A 98 -18.20 -17.46 11.67
CA ARG A 98 -17.08 -16.68 12.21
C ARG A 98 -16.49 -15.74 11.17
N ASN A 99 -16.77 -15.98 9.90
CA ASN A 99 -16.24 -15.19 8.80
C ASN A 99 -17.26 -14.14 8.33
N VAL A 100 -16.81 -12.90 8.23
CA VAL A 100 -17.59 -11.80 7.65
C VAL A 100 -17.20 -11.67 6.18
N GLU A 101 -18.20 -11.74 5.31
CA GLU A 101 -18.07 -11.48 3.88
C GLU A 101 -18.53 -10.07 3.54
N ILE A 102 -17.82 -9.46 2.61
CA ILE A 102 -18.10 -8.13 2.08
C ILE A 102 -18.55 -8.29 0.62
N SER A 103 -19.74 -7.81 0.33
CA SER A 103 -20.33 -7.86 -1.00
C SER A 103 -20.70 -6.46 -1.52
N LEU A 104 -20.73 -6.32 -2.84
CA LEU A 104 -21.20 -5.08 -3.48
C LEU A 104 -22.73 -4.97 -3.43
N THR A 105 -23.23 -3.82 -3.05
CA THR A 105 -24.64 -3.47 -3.25
C THR A 105 -24.91 -3.08 -4.73
N ALA A 106 -26.17 -2.88 -5.08
CA ALA A 106 -26.52 -2.33 -6.39
C ALA A 106 -25.89 -0.93 -6.62
N ALA A 107 -25.80 -0.10 -5.58
CA ALA A 107 -25.13 1.20 -5.63
C ALA A 107 -23.62 1.06 -5.85
N GLY A 108 -22.97 0.13 -5.14
CA GLY A 108 -21.54 -0.18 -5.31
C GLY A 108 -21.21 -0.69 -6.71
N LYS A 109 -22.09 -1.53 -7.29
CA LYS A 109 -21.95 -1.98 -8.69
C LYS A 109 -22.08 -0.82 -9.68
N ARG A 110 -23.05 0.07 -9.49
CA ARG A 110 -23.23 1.24 -10.37
C ARG A 110 -22.08 2.24 -10.28
N LEU A 111 -21.44 2.38 -9.11
CA LEU A 111 -20.30 3.28 -8.93
C LEU A 111 -19.12 2.90 -9.83
N ARG A 112 -18.99 1.62 -10.20
CA ARG A 112 -17.94 1.14 -11.12
C ARG A 112 -17.92 1.91 -12.44
N ALA A 113 -19.07 2.09 -13.08
CA ALA A 113 -19.15 2.80 -14.37
C ALA A 113 -18.65 4.25 -14.26
N ARG A 114 -18.87 4.91 -13.11
CA ARG A 114 -18.35 6.26 -12.87
C ARG A 114 -16.84 6.27 -12.58
N ALA A 115 -16.28 5.16 -12.15
CA ALA A 115 -14.86 5.02 -11.84
C ALA A 115 -14.03 4.56 -13.06
N GLU A 116 -14.63 4.02 -14.10
CA GLU A 116 -13.95 3.52 -15.31
C GLU A 116 -13.00 4.52 -15.99
N PRO A 117 -13.27 5.84 -16.03
CA PRO A 117 -12.34 6.80 -16.62
C PRO A 117 -11.10 7.09 -15.76
N LEU A 118 -11.12 6.79 -14.45
CA LEU A 118 -10.07 7.21 -13.52
C LEU A 118 -8.66 6.70 -13.90
N PRO A 119 -8.47 5.43 -14.30
CA PRO A 119 -7.15 4.93 -14.66
C PRO A 119 -6.52 5.70 -15.83
N LEU A 120 -7.32 6.10 -16.82
CA LEU A 120 -6.83 6.90 -17.96
C LEU A 120 -6.46 8.33 -17.54
N CYS A 121 -7.25 8.95 -16.67
CA CYS A 121 -6.91 10.26 -16.12
C CYS A 121 -5.58 10.22 -15.35
N ILE A 122 -5.36 9.18 -14.56
CA ILE A 122 -4.11 9.00 -13.81
C ILE A 122 -2.94 8.71 -14.76
N LEU A 123 -3.12 7.88 -15.77
CA LEU A 123 -2.10 7.64 -16.79
C LEU A 123 -1.62 8.97 -17.40
N GLN A 124 -2.54 9.84 -17.79
CA GLN A 124 -2.22 11.15 -18.33
C GLN A 124 -1.45 12.04 -17.32
N LEU A 125 -1.85 12.02 -16.05
CA LEU A 125 -1.20 12.79 -14.99
C LEU A 125 0.23 12.30 -14.69
N THR A 126 0.53 11.03 -14.92
CA THR A 126 1.91 10.52 -14.71
C THR A 126 2.86 10.97 -15.80
N GLY A 127 2.38 11.36 -16.97
CA GLY A 127 3.22 11.65 -18.15
C GLY A 127 3.95 10.43 -18.71
N CYS A 128 3.70 9.23 -18.20
CA CYS A 128 4.34 7.99 -18.62
C CYS A 128 3.53 7.30 -19.73
N GLN A 129 4.22 6.49 -20.53
CA GLN A 129 3.57 5.56 -21.44
C GLN A 129 3.09 4.31 -20.66
N LEU A 130 2.01 3.69 -21.14
CA LEU A 130 1.44 2.50 -20.49
C LEU A 130 2.45 1.37 -20.24
N PRO A 131 3.34 1.00 -21.19
CA PRO A 131 4.35 -0.04 -20.95
C PRO A 131 5.33 0.29 -19.81
N GLN A 132 5.64 1.58 -19.62
CA GLN A 132 6.51 2.05 -18.54
C GLN A 132 5.83 1.86 -17.17
N LEU A 133 4.54 2.21 -17.06
CA LEU A 133 3.78 2.00 -15.83
C LEU A 133 3.60 0.52 -15.51
N GLU A 134 3.36 -0.32 -16.51
CA GLU A 134 3.28 -1.77 -16.35
C GLU A 134 4.60 -2.36 -15.86
N SER A 135 5.75 -1.90 -16.40
CA SER A 135 7.07 -2.35 -15.94
C SER A 135 7.31 -1.94 -14.50
N LEU A 136 7.10 -0.67 -14.16
CA LEU A 136 7.24 -0.15 -12.79
C LEU A 136 6.32 -0.90 -11.81
N THR A 137 5.09 -1.17 -12.20
CA THR A 137 4.14 -1.94 -11.37
C THR A 137 4.65 -3.35 -11.10
N ARG A 138 5.21 -4.04 -12.11
CA ARG A 138 5.81 -5.38 -11.90
C ARG A 138 7.00 -5.32 -10.96
N GLU A 139 7.90 -4.37 -11.15
CA GLU A 139 9.11 -4.20 -10.31
C GLU A 139 8.75 -3.91 -8.86
N LEU A 140 7.78 -3.02 -8.62
CA LEU A 140 7.28 -2.71 -7.28
C LEU A 140 6.60 -3.91 -6.61
N ASN A 141 5.86 -4.72 -7.36
CA ASN A 141 5.27 -5.95 -6.84
C ASN A 141 6.35 -6.98 -6.46
N VAL A 142 7.39 -7.16 -7.26
CA VAL A 142 8.54 -8.03 -6.93
C VAL A 142 9.23 -7.53 -5.66
N LEU A 143 9.52 -6.23 -5.59
CA LEU A 143 10.13 -5.62 -4.40
C LEU A 143 9.27 -5.85 -3.15
N ARG A 144 7.97 -5.57 -3.22
CA ARG A 144 7.04 -5.80 -2.10
C ARG A 144 7.07 -7.25 -1.63
N ASN A 145 6.97 -8.21 -2.55
CA ASN A 145 6.96 -9.62 -2.21
C ASN A 145 8.27 -10.06 -1.55
N SER A 146 9.41 -9.55 -2.04
CA SER A 146 10.72 -9.81 -1.44
C SER A 146 10.82 -9.21 -0.03
N LEU A 147 10.32 -8.00 0.18
CA LEU A 147 10.32 -7.36 1.50
C LEU A 147 9.47 -8.15 2.51
N VAL A 148 8.27 -8.58 2.10
CA VAL A 148 7.38 -9.38 2.97
C VAL A 148 8.03 -10.72 3.34
N ALA A 149 8.57 -11.44 2.36
CA ALA A 149 9.21 -12.74 2.60
C ALA A 149 10.44 -12.61 3.51
N ASN A 150 11.29 -11.60 3.27
CA ASN A 150 12.51 -11.40 4.04
C ASN A 150 12.24 -10.84 5.45
N ALA A 151 11.19 -10.01 5.62
CA ALA A 151 10.80 -9.52 6.94
C ALA A 151 10.36 -10.65 7.87
N GLN A 152 9.71 -11.68 7.34
CA GLN A 152 9.33 -12.87 8.10
C GLN A 152 10.54 -13.76 8.46
N ALA A 153 11.59 -13.72 7.65
CA ALA A 153 12.81 -14.50 7.86
C ALA A 153 13.85 -13.80 8.76
N MET A 154 13.70 -12.50 9.01
CA MET A 154 14.62 -11.76 9.88
C MET A 154 14.33 -12.07 11.35
N PRO A 155 15.31 -12.60 12.12
CA PRO A 155 15.17 -12.64 13.57
C PRO A 155 15.05 -11.22 14.10
N ASN A 156 14.23 -11.06 15.12
CA ASN A 156 13.84 -9.81 15.79
C ASN A 156 14.88 -8.69 15.65
N ALA A 157 14.48 -7.51 15.19
CA ALA A 157 15.36 -6.35 14.95
C ALA A 157 16.22 -5.91 16.17
N ALA A 158 16.00 -6.48 17.35
CA ALA A 158 16.81 -6.32 18.56
C ALA A 158 18.24 -6.86 18.42
N THR A 159 18.57 -7.63 17.38
CA THR A 159 19.91 -8.24 17.19
C THR A 159 20.78 -7.50 16.16
N VAL A 160 20.35 -6.36 15.63
CA VAL A 160 21.24 -5.51 14.84
C VAL A 160 22.13 -4.74 15.81
N SER A 161 23.28 -5.32 16.18
CA SER A 161 24.30 -4.63 16.96
C SER A 161 24.87 -3.50 16.10
N PHE A 162 24.46 -2.27 16.39
CA PHE A 162 25.18 -1.09 15.92
C PHE A 162 26.50 -1.04 16.69
N THR A 163 27.59 -1.54 16.11
CA THR A 163 28.92 -1.35 16.67
C THR A 163 29.19 0.16 16.66
N SER A 164 29.20 0.74 17.86
CA SER A 164 29.67 2.11 18.08
C SER A 164 31.10 2.21 17.57
N THR A 165 31.35 3.12 16.64
CA THR A 165 32.68 3.52 16.20
C THR A 165 33.48 3.98 17.42
N PRO A 166 34.75 3.57 17.62
CA PRO A 166 35.53 4.07 18.72
C PRO A 166 35.67 5.59 18.59
N THR A 167 35.45 6.26 19.69
CA THR A 167 35.70 7.68 19.93
C THR A 167 37.11 8.06 19.44
N ALA A 168 37.21 9.08 18.60
CA ALA A 168 38.44 9.69 18.21
C ALA A 168 39.22 10.13 19.48
N ASP A 169 40.50 9.81 19.56
CA ASP A 169 41.39 10.26 20.59
C ASP A 169 41.42 11.80 20.68
N PRO A 170 41.49 12.37 21.89
CA PRO A 170 41.65 13.79 22.05
C PRO A 170 43.05 14.21 21.54
N ILE A 171 43.07 15.16 20.62
CA ILE A 171 44.27 15.83 20.14
C ILE A 171 44.95 16.44 21.34
N GLN A 172 46.14 15.86 21.74
CA GLN A 172 47.04 16.53 22.66
C GLN A 172 47.65 17.69 21.91
N GLY A 173 47.32 18.89 22.38
CA GLY A 173 47.98 20.13 21.96
C GLY A 173 49.39 20.21 22.55
N ASN A 174 50.30 20.68 21.74
CA ASN A 174 51.59 21.24 22.16
C ASN A 174 51.68 22.64 21.60
#